data_d64bc05cce953a9cbee3d0c89e24d1d0
#
_entry.id   d64bc05cce953a9cbee3d0c89e24d1d0
#
_cell.length_a   1.000
_cell.length_b   1.000
_cell.length_c   1.000
_cell.angle_alpha   90.00
_cell.angle_beta   90.00
_cell.angle_gamma   90.00
#
_symmetry.space_group_name_H-M   'P 1'
#
loop_
_entity.id
_entity.type
_entity.pdbx_description
1 polymer ?
#
loop_
_entity_poly.entity_id
_entity_poly.type
_entity_poly.pdbx_seq_one_letter_code
_entity_poly.pdbx_strand_id
1 'polypeptide(L)'
;MEHEELTRKIDAYLEENWETMVEDIETLVRIPSFEESDKATEGAPFGPGPKEALEAALEMASDMGFKTHDAEGYIGFADFPGKSDTQLGIIGHMDVVPAGPGWNFEPYAVTRKEGYLVGRGTLDDKGPSVVALHAMKFWKDLQDAGEAPQFPYTVRFLFGANEESGMADVAYYHKHYDDPAFLFTPDAEFPVCYGEKGGYDGELISKPIADRIVLEFTGGAATNAVPGIAEAVVKADAADLPNTDRITVAADGEGRVKITAAGKGAHASMPEGGVNAIGLIVDYLLEHDLCTADERAFFELDQKLLDHTDGSGIGIKSSDEYFGPLTVIGGTIKIEDDRFVQTLDSRFPTSITADEITERLRQLASEIGGSFENTLLMEPFLVKPDSPVIQALLNAYNEATGEDAKPFTMGGGTYAREFKSGASFGPEKPWVEDPEWVGMMHGPDEGVSEDLLKQSFKIYALTLDKLMQLDLQ
;
A
#
# COMPACT_ATOMS: atom_id res chain seq x y z
N MET A 1 17.71 -2.59 32.20
CA MET A 1 17.33 -1.26 32.78
C MET A 1 15.96 -1.43 33.41
N GLU A 2 15.66 -0.73 34.51
CA GLU A 2 14.31 -0.73 35.08
C GLU A 2 13.37 0.03 34.14
N HIS A 3 12.14 -0.42 34.03
CA HIS A 3 11.17 0.13 33.06
C HIS A 3 10.95 1.66 33.20
N GLU A 4 10.75 2.17 34.43
CA GLU A 4 10.56 3.60 34.67
C GLU A 4 11.81 4.43 34.30
N GLU A 5 13.00 3.86 34.41
CA GLU A 5 14.24 4.51 34.00
C GLU A 5 14.34 4.59 32.47
N LEU A 6 14.00 3.51 31.78
CA LEU A 6 13.99 3.49 30.32
C LEU A 6 13.01 4.52 29.76
N THR A 7 11.77 4.57 30.26
CA THR A 7 10.77 5.54 29.83
C THR A 7 11.25 6.98 30.01
N ARG A 8 11.87 7.32 31.14
CA ARG A 8 12.43 8.65 31.36
C ARG A 8 13.55 8.99 30.38
N LYS A 9 14.40 8.02 30.03
CA LYS A 9 15.49 8.22 29.07
C LYS A 9 14.94 8.43 27.65
N ILE A 10 13.91 7.68 27.26
CA ILE A 10 13.20 7.85 25.98
C ILE A 10 12.59 9.24 25.90
N ASP A 11 11.87 9.68 26.94
CA ASP A 11 11.27 11.03 26.98
C ASP A 11 12.31 12.14 26.91
N ALA A 12 13.42 12.02 27.66
CA ALA A 12 14.49 13.00 27.65
C ALA A 12 15.20 13.07 26.28
N TYR A 13 15.48 11.93 25.67
CA TYR A 13 16.07 11.89 24.32
C TYR A 13 15.18 12.53 23.28
N LEU A 14 13.86 12.23 23.33
CA LEU A 14 12.89 12.81 22.42
C LEU A 14 12.81 14.34 22.57
N GLU A 15 12.77 14.86 23.79
CA GLU A 15 12.75 16.30 24.05
C GLU A 15 14.01 16.99 23.52
N GLU A 16 15.17 16.37 23.71
CA GLU A 16 16.46 16.92 23.27
C GLU A 16 16.66 16.85 21.75
N ASN A 17 16.17 15.80 21.08
CA ASN A 17 16.49 15.51 19.69
C ASN A 17 15.32 15.74 18.71
N TRP A 18 14.14 16.17 19.17
CA TRP A 18 12.98 16.31 18.29
C TRP A 18 13.22 17.24 17.09
N GLU A 19 13.82 18.40 17.33
CA GLU A 19 14.08 19.33 16.23
C GLU A 19 15.10 18.76 15.22
N THR A 20 16.09 18.00 15.68
CA THR A 20 17.01 17.27 14.80
C THR A 20 16.27 16.23 13.96
N MET A 21 15.32 15.47 14.54
CA MET A 21 14.50 14.53 13.78
C MET A 21 13.69 15.24 12.69
N VAL A 22 13.13 16.42 12.99
CA VAL A 22 12.40 17.22 11.98
C VAL A 22 13.33 17.72 10.87
N GLU A 23 14.56 18.17 11.20
CA GLU A 23 15.56 18.58 10.21
C GLU A 23 15.99 17.40 9.32
N ASP A 24 16.14 16.21 9.88
CA ASP A 24 16.47 14.99 9.16
C ASP A 24 15.33 14.58 8.21
N ILE A 25 14.06 14.65 8.67
CA ILE A 25 12.87 14.44 7.83
C ILE A 25 12.86 15.46 6.68
N GLU A 26 13.06 16.74 6.96
CA GLU A 26 13.10 17.79 5.94
C GLU A 26 14.21 17.54 4.90
N THR A 27 15.37 17.05 5.33
CA THR A 27 16.48 16.71 4.44
C THR A 27 16.07 15.68 3.40
N LEU A 28 15.35 14.61 3.80
CA LEU A 28 14.87 13.58 2.88
C LEU A 28 13.66 14.04 2.04
N VAL A 29 12.72 14.77 2.64
CA VAL A 29 11.52 15.26 1.94
C VAL A 29 11.87 16.23 0.81
N ARG A 30 12.94 17.00 0.93
CA ARG A 30 13.41 17.92 -0.13
C ARG A 30 13.84 17.22 -1.42
N ILE A 31 14.05 15.91 -1.39
CA ILE A 31 14.48 15.12 -2.55
C ILE A 31 13.24 14.53 -3.23
N PRO A 32 12.90 14.94 -4.48
CA PRO A 32 11.80 14.37 -5.24
C PRO A 32 12.18 12.97 -5.75
N SER A 33 11.99 11.96 -4.93
CA SER A 33 12.49 10.61 -5.14
C SER A 33 11.46 9.65 -5.75
N PHE A 34 10.62 10.12 -6.66
CA PHE A 34 9.75 9.23 -7.44
C PHE A 34 10.54 8.49 -8.54
N GLU A 35 10.08 7.30 -8.88
CA GLU A 35 10.73 6.48 -9.90
C GLU A 35 10.71 7.15 -11.28
N GLU A 36 11.86 7.11 -11.97
CA GLU A 36 12.05 7.56 -13.34
C GLU A 36 12.78 6.47 -14.15
N SER A 37 12.05 5.40 -14.49
CA SER A 37 12.60 4.21 -15.16
C SER A 37 13.34 4.52 -16.48
N ASP A 38 12.91 5.58 -17.21
CA ASP A 38 13.54 6.07 -18.42
C ASP A 38 14.90 6.73 -18.19
N LYS A 39 15.21 7.11 -16.94
CA LYS A 39 16.49 7.67 -16.51
C LYS A 39 17.35 6.68 -15.69
N ALA A 40 16.93 5.42 -15.64
CA ALA A 40 17.70 4.38 -14.94
C ALA A 40 19.11 4.22 -15.51
N THR A 41 20.09 4.06 -14.63
CA THR A 41 21.50 3.84 -14.97
C THR A 41 22.13 2.81 -14.03
N GLU A 42 23.35 2.35 -14.35
CA GLU A 42 24.14 1.55 -13.40
C GLU A 42 24.34 2.33 -12.09
N GLY A 43 23.97 1.73 -10.95
CA GLY A 43 24.00 2.38 -9.62
C GLY A 43 22.85 3.32 -9.31
N ALA A 44 21.89 3.50 -10.24
CA ALA A 44 20.64 4.22 -10.03
C ALA A 44 19.51 3.52 -10.80
N PRO A 45 19.12 2.30 -10.41
CA PRO A 45 18.19 1.45 -11.17
C PRO A 45 16.77 2.04 -11.27
N PHE A 46 16.39 2.89 -10.33
CA PHE A 46 15.05 3.52 -10.26
C PHE A 46 15.07 5.00 -10.65
N GLY A 47 16.21 5.47 -11.19
CA GLY A 47 16.40 6.86 -11.57
C GLY A 47 17.17 7.70 -10.54
N PRO A 48 17.43 8.98 -10.85
CA PRO A 48 18.30 9.84 -10.03
C PRO A 48 17.69 10.22 -8.67
N GLY A 49 16.37 10.44 -8.60
CA GLY A 49 15.69 10.87 -7.37
C GLY A 49 15.74 9.82 -6.26
N PRO A 50 15.30 8.57 -6.47
CA PRO A 50 15.43 7.49 -5.49
C PRO A 50 16.89 7.25 -5.06
N LYS A 51 17.84 7.34 -6.00
CA LYS A 51 19.27 7.22 -5.69
C LYS A 51 19.77 8.32 -4.77
N GLU A 52 19.41 9.57 -5.03
CA GLU A 52 19.80 10.71 -4.20
C GLU A 52 19.22 10.60 -2.77
N ALA A 53 17.97 10.15 -2.65
CA ALA A 53 17.32 9.95 -1.35
C ALA A 53 17.97 8.79 -0.57
N LEU A 54 18.31 7.69 -1.25
CA LEU A 54 19.04 6.57 -0.65
C LEU A 54 20.41 7.00 -0.14
N GLU A 55 21.19 7.76 -0.93
CA GLU A 55 22.50 8.29 -0.52
C GLU A 55 22.38 9.21 0.69
N ALA A 56 21.39 10.11 0.71
CA ALA A 56 21.15 11.02 1.83
C ALA A 56 20.78 10.25 3.12
N ALA A 57 19.95 9.20 3.03
CA ALA A 57 19.62 8.37 4.18
C ALA A 57 20.82 7.58 4.71
N LEU A 58 21.67 7.07 3.83
CA LEU A 58 22.91 6.37 4.21
C LEU A 58 23.93 7.33 4.84
N GLU A 59 24.07 8.56 4.33
CA GLU A 59 24.93 9.60 4.92
C GLU A 59 24.41 9.96 6.32
N MET A 60 23.11 10.22 6.48
CA MET A 60 22.47 10.46 7.78
C MET A 60 22.77 9.33 8.78
N ALA A 61 22.57 8.08 8.40
CA ALA A 61 22.87 6.93 9.25
C ALA A 61 24.37 6.82 9.58
N SER A 62 25.25 7.15 8.64
CA SER A 62 26.71 7.19 8.86
C SER A 62 27.10 8.28 9.87
N ASP A 63 26.50 9.47 9.80
CA ASP A 63 26.73 10.57 10.74
C ASP A 63 26.22 10.24 12.16
N MET A 64 25.19 9.41 12.26
CA MET A 64 24.72 8.80 13.52
C MET A 64 25.69 7.73 14.06
N GLY A 65 26.73 7.38 13.30
CA GLY A 65 27.78 6.44 13.69
C GLY A 65 27.44 4.97 13.41
N PHE A 66 26.52 4.68 12.51
CA PHE A 66 26.24 3.33 12.03
C PHE A 66 27.18 2.95 10.88
N LYS A 67 27.35 1.64 10.65
CA LYS A 67 28.08 1.14 9.51
C LYS A 67 27.11 1.00 8.33
N THR A 68 27.29 1.85 7.33
CA THR A 68 26.39 1.88 6.15
C THR A 68 26.94 1.10 4.97
N HIS A 69 26.03 0.65 4.10
CA HIS A 69 26.33 -0.02 2.85
C HIS A 69 25.27 0.32 1.80
N ASP A 70 25.74 0.67 0.61
CA ASP A 70 24.93 0.86 -0.60
C ASP A 70 25.02 -0.41 -1.47
N ALA A 71 23.91 -1.07 -1.69
CA ALA A 71 23.81 -2.27 -2.51
C ALA A 71 23.49 -1.89 -3.97
N GLU A 72 24.46 -1.27 -4.64
CA GLU A 72 24.43 -0.87 -6.06
C GLU A 72 23.26 0.06 -6.42
N GLY A 73 22.79 0.86 -5.46
CA GLY A 73 21.69 1.81 -5.65
C GLY A 73 20.29 1.17 -5.66
N TYR A 74 20.19 -0.14 -5.48
CA TYR A 74 18.89 -0.80 -5.31
C TYR A 74 18.32 -0.57 -3.91
N ILE A 75 19.11 -0.87 -2.88
CA ILE A 75 18.75 -0.78 -1.47
C ILE A 75 20.00 -0.44 -0.66
N GLY A 76 19.84 0.26 0.44
CA GLY A 76 20.91 0.50 1.38
C GLY A 76 20.63 -0.10 2.74
N PHE A 77 21.66 -0.22 3.58
CA PHE A 77 21.43 -0.59 4.98
C PHE A 77 22.46 0.01 5.93
N ALA A 78 22.04 0.16 7.19
CA ALA A 78 22.84 0.60 8.31
C ALA A 78 22.81 -0.44 9.43
N ASP A 79 23.98 -0.89 9.86
CA ASP A 79 24.12 -1.91 10.90
C ASP A 79 24.51 -1.29 12.25
N PHE A 80 23.78 -1.68 13.29
CA PHE A 80 24.14 -1.50 14.69
C PHE A 80 24.55 -2.87 15.27
N PRO A 81 25.85 -3.17 15.38
CA PRO A 81 26.34 -4.50 15.70
C PRO A 81 25.95 -4.98 17.09
N GLY A 82 25.34 -6.16 17.17
CA GLY A 82 25.08 -6.91 18.39
C GLY A 82 26.21 -7.90 18.74
N LYS A 83 25.91 -8.83 19.65
CA LYS A 83 26.81 -9.92 20.05
C LYS A 83 26.84 -11.07 19.04
N SER A 84 25.84 -11.17 18.16
CA SER A 84 25.74 -12.17 17.10
C SER A 84 25.47 -11.51 15.76
N ASP A 85 25.69 -12.28 14.68
CA ASP A 85 25.39 -11.88 13.32
C ASP A 85 23.89 -12.07 12.96
N THR A 86 23.09 -12.69 13.84
CA THR A 86 21.64 -12.76 13.69
C THR A 86 21.08 -11.33 13.62
N GLN A 87 20.25 -11.05 12.64
CA GLN A 87 19.74 -9.71 12.40
C GLN A 87 18.30 -9.56 12.85
N LEU A 88 18.02 -8.44 13.50
CA LEU A 88 16.69 -7.85 13.65
C LEU A 88 16.59 -6.69 12.66
N GLY A 89 15.62 -6.74 11.76
CA GLY A 89 15.45 -5.75 10.70
C GLY A 89 14.45 -4.65 11.06
N ILE A 90 14.72 -3.46 10.56
CA ILE A 90 13.74 -2.38 10.33
C ILE A 90 13.86 -2.06 8.86
N ILE A 91 12.76 -1.86 8.15
CA ILE A 91 12.79 -1.48 6.74
C ILE A 91 11.82 -0.34 6.49
N GLY A 92 12.29 0.70 5.82
CA GLY A 92 11.47 1.78 5.31
C GLY A 92 11.92 2.18 3.93
N HIS A 93 11.14 2.99 3.21
CA HIS A 93 11.49 3.40 1.86
C HIS A 93 11.77 4.90 1.72
N MET A 94 12.66 5.19 0.77
CA MET A 94 13.11 6.55 0.47
C MET A 94 12.53 7.09 -0.83
N ASP A 95 11.92 6.23 -1.65
CA ASP A 95 11.12 6.65 -2.79
C ASP A 95 9.76 7.18 -2.36
N VAL A 96 9.09 7.88 -3.24
CA VAL A 96 7.76 8.46 -3.03
C VAL A 96 6.98 8.46 -4.33
N VAL A 97 5.65 8.45 -4.27
CA VAL A 97 4.82 8.71 -5.47
C VAL A 97 5.01 10.16 -5.94
N PRO A 98 4.84 10.47 -7.24
CA PRO A 98 4.84 11.84 -7.72
C PRO A 98 3.83 12.72 -6.98
N ALA A 99 4.18 13.98 -6.73
CA ALA A 99 3.31 14.90 -5.98
C ALA A 99 1.91 15.05 -6.61
N GLY A 100 1.82 15.10 -7.93
CA GLY A 100 0.56 15.37 -8.61
C GLY A 100 0.04 16.79 -8.40
N PRO A 101 -1.15 17.13 -8.91
CA PRO A 101 -1.76 18.45 -8.76
C PRO A 101 -2.55 18.57 -7.43
N GLY A 102 -2.92 19.78 -7.06
CA GLY A 102 -3.87 20.05 -5.98
C GLY A 102 -3.26 20.46 -4.64
N TRP A 103 -1.93 20.57 -4.54
CA TRP A 103 -1.22 21.00 -3.36
C TRP A 103 -1.49 22.47 -3.00
N ASN A 104 -1.72 22.73 -1.74
CA ASN A 104 -1.75 24.08 -1.15
C ASN A 104 -0.40 24.46 -0.53
N PHE A 105 0.44 23.47 -0.22
CA PHE A 105 1.79 23.61 0.31
C PHE A 105 2.83 23.17 -0.71
N GLU A 106 4.11 23.49 -0.51
CA GLU A 106 5.20 23.02 -1.37
C GLU A 106 5.43 21.51 -1.11
N PRO A 107 5.22 20.61 -2.08
CA PRO A 107 5.25 19.17 -1.85
C PRO A 107 6.62 18.63 -1.43
N TYR A 108 7.71 19.22 -1.91
CA TYR A 108 9.07 18.79 -1.60
C TYR A 108 9.76 19.77 -0.61
N ALA A 109 9.01 20.18 0.40
CA ALA A 109 9.49 20.91 1.56
C ALA A 109 8.60 20.55 2.75
N VAL A 110 9.16 20.56 3.96
CA VAL A 110 8.36 20.37 5.17
C VAL A 110 7.75 21.70 5.58
N THR A 111 6.43 21.80 5.46
CA THR A 111 5.67 22.90 6.06
C THR A 111 5.19 22.50 7.43
N ARG A 112 5.69 23.18 8.47
CA ARG A 112 5.25 22.96 9.86
C ARG A 112 4.09 23.87 10.20
N LYS A 113 2.92 23.29 10.50
CA LYS A 113 1.70 24.05 10.78
C LYS A 113 0.84 23.34 11.82
N GLU A 114 0.51 24.04 12.90
CA GLU A 114 -0.44 23.58 13.93
C GLU A 114 -0.15 22.18 14.49
N GLY A 115 1.16 21.82 14.63
CA GLY A 115 1.60 20.52 15.13
C GLY A 115 1.63 19.42 14.08
N TYR A 116 1.57 19.78 12.80
CA TYR A 116 1.72 18.86 11.67
C TYR A 116 2.93 19.21 10.82
N LEU A 117 3.55 18.18 10.24
CA LEU A 117 4.54 18.26 9.19
C LEU A 117 3.86 17.90 7.87
N VAL A 118 3.84 18.83 6.90
CA VAL A 118 3.17 18.64 5.61
C VAL A 118 4.19 18.65 4.49
N GLY A 119 4.18 17.65 3.64
CA GLY A 119 5.08 17.46 2.51
C GLY A 119 5.06 16.01 2.04
N ARG A 120 5.37 15.73 0.78
CA ARG A 120 5.41 14.37 0.21
C ARG A 120 6.49 13.54 0.90
N GLY A 121 6.12 12.40 1.50
CA GLY A 121 7.01 11.53 2.26
C GLY A 121 7.07 11.86 3.77
N THR A 122 6.35 12.88 4.26
CA THR A 122 6.30 13.14 5.71
C THR A 122 5.57 12.04 6.47
N LEU A 123 4.56 11.42 5.84
CA LEU A 123 3.81 10.28 6.36
C LEU A 123 4.30 8.96 5.74
N ASP A 124 4.53 8.93 4.44
CA ASP A 124 4.79 7.74 3.64
C ASP A 124 6.10 7.90 2.83
N ASP A 125 7.22 7.33 3.27
CA ASP A 125 7.57 6.72 4.58
C ASP A 125 8.81 7.40 5.19
N LYS A 126 9.33 8.51 4.57
CA LYS A 126 10.57 9.19 5.04
C LYS A 126 10.49 9.66 6.49
N GLY A 127 9.33 10.21 6.89
CA GLY A 127 9.13 10.68 8.26
C GLY A 127 9.20 9.54 9.29
N PRO A 128 8.36 8.50 9.18
CA PRO A 128 8.39 7.34 10.06
C PRO A 128 9.73 6.61 10.07
N SER A 129 10.38 6.47 8.89
CA SER A 129 11.72 5.88 8.75
C SER A 129 12.78 6.64 9.53
N VAL A 130 12.82 7.97 9.47
CA VAL A 130 13.74 8.80 10.25
C VAL A 130 13.51 8.60 11.75
N VAL A 131 12.26 8.60 12.18
CA VAL A 131 11.89 8.39 13.59
C VAL A 131 12.32 7.00 14.10
N ALA A 132 12.17 5.96 13.29
CA ALA A 132 12.62 4.61 13.61
C ALA A 132 14.16 4.51 13.63
N LEU A 133 14.86 5.21 12.72
CA LEU A 133 16.33 5.31 12.73
C LEU A 133 16.83 5.99 14.00
N HIS A 134 16.18 7.05 14.46
CA HIS A 134 16.49 7.71 15.72
C HIS A 134 16.22 6.82 16.94
N ALA A 135 15.24 5.94 16.89
CA ALA A 135 15.04 4.94 17.95
C ALA A 135 16.21 3.94 18.02
N MET A 136 16.78 3.56 16.86
CA MET A 136 18.02 2.77 16.82
C MET A 136 19.23 3.58 17.36
N LYS A 137 19.33 4.87 17.01
CA LYS A 137 20.35 5.80 17.50
C LYS A 137 20.30 5.99 19.03
N PHE A 138 19.11 6.12 19.61
CA PHE A 138 18.90 6.20 21.06
C PHE A 138 19.58 5.03 21.77
N TRP A 139 19.37 3.81 21.31
CA TRP A 139 19.97 2.61 21.91
C TRP A 139 21.49 2.56 21.73
N LYS A 140 21.98 3.03 20.56
CA LYS A 140 23.42 3.14 20.33
C LYS A 140 24.06 4.10 21.32
N ASP A 141 23.45 5.27 21.52
CA ASP A 141 23.98 6.29 22.46
C ASP A 141 24.02 5.76 23.89
N LEU A 142 23.00 5.05 24.35
CA LEU A 142 23.00 4.40 25.65
C LEU A 142 24.10 3.34 25.80
N GLN A 143 24.36 2.56 24.75
CA GLN A 143 25.44 1.57 24.79
C GLN A 143 26.81 2.22 24.76
N ASP A 144 27.01 3.25 23.94
CA ASP A 144 28.26 4.00 23.87
C ASP A 144 28.59 4.73 25.19
N ALA A 145 27.55 5.18 25.90
CA ALA A 145 27.67 5.75 27.24
C ALA A 145 27.89 4.70 28.34
N GLY A 146 27.78 3.40 28.04
CA GLY A 146 27.85 2.32 29.01
C GLY A 146 26.61 2.19 29.91
N GLU A 147 25.50 2.79 29.50
CA GLU A 147 24.24 2.83 30.25
C GLU A 147 23.28 1.69 29.86
N ALA A 148 23.53 1.04 28.74
CA ALA A 148 22.83 -0.16 28.30
C ALA A 148 23.80 -1.27 27.87
N PRO A 149 23.44 -2.57 28.05
CA PRO A 149 24.25 -3.66 27.56
C PRO A 149 24.18 -3.73 26.02
N GLN A 150 25.25 -4.26 25.40
CA GLN A 150 25.21 -4.58 23.98
C GLN A 150 24.07 -5.57 23.66
N PHE A 151 23.31 -5.31 22.62
CA PHE A 151 22.23 -6.16 22.15
C PHE A 151 22.71 -7.58 21.80
N PRO A 152 21.89 -8.62 21.96
CA PRO A 152 22.24 -9.98 21.55
C PRO A 152 22.33 -10.11 20.03
N TYR A 153 21.54 -9.33 19.28
CA TYR A 153 21.42 -9.36 17.83
C TYR A 153 21.90 -8.04 17.22
N THR A 154 22.35 -8.11 15.96
CA THR A 154 22.60 -6.92 15.15
C THR A 154 21.27 -6.31 14.72
N VAL A 155 21.08 -5.00 14.92
CA VAL A 155 19.95 -4.29 14.29
C VAL A 155 20.38 -3.79 12.92
N ARG A 156 19.64 -4.18 11.89
CA ARG A 156 19.83 -3.69 10.52
C ARG A 156 18.68 -2.81 10.12
N PHE A 157 18.95 -1.55 9.80
CA PHE A 157 17.99 -0.68 9.13
C PHE A 157 18.19 -0.77 7.62
N LEU A 158 17.14 -1.15 6.89
CA LEU A 158 17.11 -1.23 5.44
C LEU A 158 16.42 0.02 4.88
N PHE A 159 17.06 0.68 3.93
CA PHE A 159 16.52 1.82 3.21
C PHE A 159 16.17 1.37 1.80
N GLY A 160 14.89 1.10 1.54
CA GLY A 160 14.38 0.76 0.22
C GLY A 160 14.32 1.97 -0.71
N ALA A 161 14.28 1.74 -1.99
CA ALA A 161 14.24 2.78 -3.02
C ALA A 161 13.23 2.50 -4.14
N ASN A 162 12.32 1.50 -3.97
CA ASN A 162 11.33 1.11 -4.96
C ASN A 162 10.08 0.46 -4.35
N GLU A 163 9.64 0.88 -3.18
CA GLU A 163 8.43 0.36 -2.55
C GLU A 163 7.19 0.66 -3.41
N GLU A 164 7.04 1.91 -3.79
CA GLU A 164 5.89 2.50 -4.49
C GLU A 164 5.67 1.96 -5.92
N SER A 165 6.69 1.27 -6.46
CA SER A 165 6.70 0.89 -7.88
C SER A 165 7.04 -0.59 -8.13
N GLY A 166 7.01 -1.45 -7.10
CA GLY A 166 7.08 -2.90 -7.29
C GLY A 166 8.19 -3.66 -6.59
N MET A 167 8.88 -3.06 -5.60
CA MET A 167 9.78 -3.72 -4.63
C MET A 167 10.94 -4.51 -5.25
N ALA A 168 11.46 -4.04 -6.42
CA ALA A 168 12.58 -4.67 -7.10
C ALA A 168 13.90 -4.54 -6.31
N ASP A 169 14.00 -3.60 -5.42
CA ASP A 169 15.05 -3.37 -4.45
C ASP A 169 15.16 -4.51 -3.42
N VAL A 170 14.03 -4.94 -2.84
CA VAL A 170 13.98 -6.09 -1.93
C VAL A 170 14.26 -7.39 -2.69
N ALA A 171 13.75 -7.53 -3.92
CA ALA A 171 14.10 -8.66 -4.77
C ALA A 171 15.61 -8.73 -5.08
N TYR A 172 16.29 -7.57 -5.17
CA TYR A 172 17.75 -7.51 -5.26
C TYR A 172 18.41 -7.93 -3.94
N TYR A 173 17.90 -7.45 -2.79
CA TYR A 173 18.41 -7.78 -1.45
C TYR A 173 18.42 -9.29 -1.21
N HIS A 174 17.33 -10.00 -1.45
CA HIS A 174 17.22 -11.45 -1.26
C HIS A 174 18.20 -12.29 -2.10
N LYS A 175 18.68 -11.75 -3.22
CA LYS A 175 19.67 -12.45 -4.07
C LYS A 175 21.10 -12.34 -3.53
N HIS A 176 21.40 -11.35 -2.69
CA HIS A 176 22.75 -10.97 -2.33
C HIS A 176 23.03 -11.00 -0.83
N TYR A 177 21.98 -10.96 0.00
CA TYR A 177 22.07 -10.88 1.45
C TYR A 177 21.10 -11.84 2.13
N ASP A 178 21.43 -12.21 3.37
CA ASP A 178 20.55 -13.03 4.21
C ASP A 178 19.45 -12.17 4.83
N ASP A 179 18.23 -12.72 4.92
CA ASP A 179 17.09 -12.08 5.56
C ASP A 179 17.32 -11.92 7.07
N PRO A 180 16.84 -10.82 7.68
CA PRO A 180 16.68 -10.73 9.11
C PRO A 180 15.82 -11.87 9.67
N ALA A 181 16.10 -12.32 10.89
CA ALA A 181 15.29 -13.34 11.58
C ALA A 181 13.85 -12.87 11.82
N PHE A 182 13.68 -11.56 12.01
CA PHE A 182 12.42 -10.83 12.04
C PHE A 182 12.68 -9.38 11.63
N LEU A 183 11.71 -8.74 10.97
CA LEU A 183 11.74 -7.31 10.72
C LEU A 183 10.38 -6.66 10.95
N PHE A 184 10.37 -5.33 11.09
CA PHE A 184 9.15 -4.54 10.95
C PHE A 184 9.39 -3.34 10.03
N THR A 185 8.30 -2.86 9.41
CA THR A 185 8.29 -1.61 8.66
C THR A 185 7.45 -0.57 9.39
N PRO A 186 7.91 0.69 9.49
CA PRO A 186 7.13 1.80 10.04
C PRO A 186 6.17 2.43 9.00
N ASP A 187 5.80 1.68 7.99
CA ASP A 187 5.03 2.10 6.82
C ASP A 187 3.64 1.44 6.83
N ALA A 188 2.79 1.81 7.77
CA ALA A 188 1.41 1.31 7.88
C ALA A 188 0.66 1.96 9.07
N GLU A 189 -0.27 1.18 9.64
CA GLU A 189 -1.08 1.57 10.79
C GLU A 189 -0.60 0.92 12.09
N PHE A 190 -0.85 1.57 13.21
CA PHE A 190 -0.85 0.94 14.53
C PHE A 190 -2.17 0.20 14.79
N PRO A 191 -2.24 -0.78 15.76
CA PRO A 191 -1.18 -1.15 16.72
C PRO A 191 -0.11 -2.10 16.18
N VAL A 192 -0.44 -3.08 15.38
CA VAL A 192 0.47 -3.95 14.61
C VAL A 192 -0.32 -4.75 13.59
N CYS A 193 0.08 -4.67 12.35
CA CYS A 193 -0.41 -5.52 11.28
C CYS A 193 0.47 -6.77 11.19
N TYR A 194 -0.14 -7.95 11.44
CA TYR A 194 0.56 -9.23 11.44
C TYR A 194 0.36 -10.03 10.16
N GLY A 195 -0.39 -9.49 9.21
CA GLY A 195 -0.64 -10.17 7.94
C GLY A 195 -1.33 -9.27 6.91
N GLU A 196 -1.07 -9.56 5.66
CA GLU A 196 -1.56 -8.82 4.51
C GLU A 196 -2.25 -9.79 3.55
N LYS A 197 -3.45 -9.43 3.04
CA LYS A 197 -4.15 -10.23 2.03
C LYS A 197 -3.29 -10.38 0.78
N GLY A 198 -3.51 -11.45 0.05
CA GLY A 198 -3.01 -11.56 -1.31
C GLY A 198 -3.61 -10.49 -2.21
N GLY A 199 -2.81 -9.97 -3.14
CA GLY A 199 -3.25 -9.09 -4.22
C GLY A 199 -3.32 -9.87 -5.53
N TYR A 200 -4.42 -9.74 -6.26
CA TYR A 200 -4.62 -10.45 -7.52
C TYR A 200 -5.33 -9.54 -8.51
N ASP A 201 -4.61 -9.06 -9.52
CA ASP A 201 -5.18 -8.26 -10.59
C ASP A 201 -5.23 -9.05 -11.89
N GLY A 202 -6.17 -8.70 -12.75
CA GLY A 202 -6.26 -9.30 -14.06
C GLY A 202 -7.25 -8.60 -14.99
N GLU A 203 -7.26 -9.06 -16.22
CA GLU A 203 -8.13 -8.58 -17.29
C GLU A 203 -9.03 -9.69 -17.83
N LEU A 204 -10.35 -9.46 -17.77
CA LEU A 204 -11.34 -10.24 -18.47
C LEU A 204 -11.52 -9.64 -19.86
N ILE A 205 -11.20 -10.42 -20.89
CA ILE A 205 -11.16 -9.96 -22.29
C ILE A 205 -12.19 -10.74 -23.12
N SER A 206 -13.10 -10.02 -23.78
CA SER A 206 -14.06 -10.66 -24.68
C SER A 206 -13.40 -11.25 -25.93
N LYS A 207 -14.07 -12.13 -26.65
CA LYS A 207 -13.71 -12.39 -28.06
C LYS A 207 -13.85 -11.11 -28.89
N PRO A 208 -13.22 -11.00 -30.09
CA PRO A 208 -13.45 -9.87 -30.99
C PRO A 208 -14.91 -9.80 -31.42
N ILE A 209 -15.53 -8.63 -31.30
CA ILE A 209 -16.94 -8.40 -31.69
C ILE A 209 -16.97 -7.24 -32.68
N ALA A 210 -17.01 -7.55 -33.98
CA ALA A 210 -16.96 -6.54 -35.04
C ALA A 210 -18.29 -5.81 -35.24
N ASP A 211 -19.43 -6.51 -35.04
CA ASP A 211 -20.77 -5.92 -35.19
C ASP A 211 -21.36 -5.65 -33.79
N ARG A 212 -21.05 -4.46 -33.25
CA ARG A 212 -21.45 -4.04 -31.90
C ARG A 212 -22.60 -3.04 -31.92
N ILE A 213 -23.45 -3.11 -30.90
CA ILE A 213 -24.38 -2.04 -30.51
C ILE A 213 -23.65 -1.03 -29.63
N VAL A 214 -22.80 -1.48 -28.69
CA VAL A 214 -21.96 -0.62 -27.85
C VAL A 214 -20.72 -0.22 -28.64
N LEU A 215 -20.64 1.06 -28.97
CA LEU A 215 -19.58 1.63 -29.81
C LEU A 215 -18.37 2.08 -29.00
N GLU A 216 -18.62 2.64 -27.81
CA GLU A 216 -17.63 3.12 -26.87
C GLU A 216 -18.07 2.69 -25.46
N PHE A 217 -17.14 2.27 -24.65
CA PHE A 217 -17.37 2.00 -23.23
C PHE A 217 -16.09 2.31 -22.44
N THR A 218 -16.20 3.25 -21.50
CA THR A 218 -15.11 3.66 -20.63
C THR A 218 -15.62 3.82 -19.21
N GLY A 219 -14.84 3.40 -18.25
CA GLY A 219 -15.16 3.55 -16.82
C GLY A 219 -13.95 3.32 -15.95
N GLY A 220 -13.88 4.06 -14.84
CA GLY A 220 -12.79 3.97 -13.89
C GLY A 220 -11.50 4.69 -14.31
N ALA A 221 -10.73 5.14 -13.34
CA ALA A 221 -9.43 5.77 -13.52
C ALA A 221 -8.26 4.91 -12.99
N ALA A 222 -8.56 3.96 -12.11
CA ALA A 222 -7.58 3.06 -11.49
C ALA A 222 -8.17 1.65 -11.33
N THR A 223 -7.33 0.62 -11.43
CA THR A 223 -7.73 -0.79 -11.31
C THR A 223 -8.18 -1.15 -9.90
N ASN A 224 -7.58 -0.52 -8.89
CA ASN A 224 -7.79 -0.78 -7.47
C ASN A 224 -8.86 0.10 -6.80
N ALA A 225 -9.72 0.73 -7.58
CA ALA A 225 -10.80 1.58 -7.06
C ALA A 225 -12.14 1.25 -7.73
N VAL A 226 -13.22 1.22 -6.94
CA VAL A 226 -14.61 1.12 -7.45
C VAL A 226 -14.89 2.38 -8.28
N PRO A 227 -15.28 2.26 -9.56
CA PRO A 227 -15.49 3.41 -10.43
C PRO A 227 -16.68 4.28 -9.98
N GLY A 228 -16.42 5.58 -9.78
CA GLY A 228 -17.47 6.57 -9.49
C GLY A 228 -18.18 7.10 -10.74
N ILE A 229 -17.58 6.96 -11.92
CA ILE A 229 -18.14 7.43 -13.19
C ILE A 229 -17.83 6.40 -14.29
N ALA A 230 -18.80 6.15 -15.17
CA ALA A 230 -18.62 5.39 -16.40
C ALA A 230 -19.48 5.96 -17.51
N GLU A 231 -19.07 5.74 -18.76
CA GLU A 231 -19.75 6.23 -19.97
C GLU A 231 -19.77 5.15 -21.06
N ALA A 232 -20.90 5.02 -21.75
CA ALA A 232 -21.00 4.20 -22.95
C ALA A 232 -21.71 4.97 -24.07
N VAL A 233 -21.32 4.73 -25.32
CA VAL A 233 -22.01 5.21 -26.51
C VAL A 233 -22.60 3.99 -27.24
N VAL A 234 -23.90 4.02 -27.50
CA VAL A 234 -24.64 2.90 -28.09
C VAL A 234 -25.42 3.31 -29.34
N LYS A 235 -25.67 2.36 -30.24
CA LYS A 235 -26.60 2.51 -31.38
C LYS A 235 -28.04 2.42 -30.88
N ALA A 236 -28.71 3.55 -30.66
CA ALA A 236 -30.08 3.64 -30.16
C ALA A 236 -30.70 5.00 -30.45
N ASP A 237 -32.02 5.13 -30.18
CA ASP A 237 -32.70 6.44 -30.14
C ASP A 237 -32.88 6.86 -28.66
N ALA A 238 -32.46 8.09 -28.34
CA ALA A 238 -32.56 8.60 -26.96
C ALA A 238 -34.02 8.70 -26.46
N ALA A 239 -35.01 8.83 -27.36
CA ALA A 239 -36.41 8.87 -27.00
C ALA A 239 -36.95 7.59 -26.41
N ASP A 240 -36.29 6.45 -26.65
CA ASP A 240 -36.69 5.11 -26.18
C ASP A 240 -36.06 4.73 -24.86
N LEU A 241 -35.13 5.56 -24.33
CA LEU A 241 -34.29 5.23 -23.18
C LEU A 241 -34.52 6.21 -22.01
N PRO A 242 -34.96 5.71 -20.83
CA PRO A 242 -35.23 6.56 -19.68
C PRO A 242 -33.95 6.96 -18.92
N ASN A 243 -33.93 8.16 -18.34
CA ASN A 243 -33.01 8.47 -17.27
C ASN A 243 -33.44 7.77 -15.98
N THR A 244 -32.47 7.49 -15.11
CA THR A 244 -32.71 7.06 -13.72
C THR A 244 -32.02 8.03 -12.74
N ASP A 245 -32.09 7.75 -11.45
CA ASP A 245 -31.40 8.56 -10.43
C ASP A 245 -29.88 8.58 -10.62
N ARG A 246 -29.31 7.55 -11.27
CA ARG A 246 -27.87 7.37 -11.45
C ARG A 246 -27.43 7.27 -12.92
N ILE A 247 -28.36 7.16 -13.86
CA ILE A 247 -28.10 7.07 -15.29
C ILE A 247 -28.66 8.30 -16.00
N THR A 248 -27.81 8.97 -16.75
CA THR A 248 -28.21 10.05 -17.66
C THR A 248 -28.02 9.58 -19.10
N VAL A 249 -29.06 9.79 -19.92
CA VAL A 249 -29.09 9.45 -21.34
C VAL A 249 -29.16 10.71 -22.16
N ALA A 250 -28.29 10.86 -23.15
CA ALA A 250 -28.25 12.01 -24.06
C ALA A 250 -28.02 11.56 -25.52
N ALA A 251 -28.62 12.26 -26.47
CA ALA A 251 -28.32 12.04 -27.88
C ALA A 251 -26.86 12.36 -28.20
N ASP A 252 -26.17 11.46 -28.91
CA ASP A 252 -24.77 11.63 -29.36
C ASP A 252 -24.67 11.58 -30.90
N GLY A 253 -25.49 12.36 -31.57
CA GLY A 253 -25.65 12.35 -33.03
C GLY A 253 -26.82 11.50 -33.51
N GLU A 254 -26.91 11.28 -34.81
CA GLU A 254 -28.02 10.53 -35.42
C GLU A 254 -27.86 9.02 -35.14
N GLY A 255 -28.85 8.42 -34.48
CA GLY A 255 -28.88 6.98 -34.17
C GLY A 255 -27.84 6.55 -33.11
N ARG A 256 -27.32 7.49 -32.32
CA ARG A 256 -26.35 7.22 -31.23
C ARG A 256 -26.81 7.89 -29.96
N VAL A 257 -26.53 7.21 -28.86
CA VAL A 257 -26.88 7.66 -27.50
C VAL A 257 -25.68 7.50 -26.61
N LYS A 258 -25.37 8.55 -25.83
CA LYS A 258 -24.42 8.49 -24.72
C LYS A 258 -25.16 8.21 -23.43
N ILE A 259 -24.70 7.21 -22.70
CA ILE A 259 -25.17 6.78 -21.39
C ILE A 259 -24.07 7.08 -20.39
N THR A 260 -24.37 7.88 -19.38
CA THR A 260 -23.41 8.22 -18.30
C THR A 260 -23.95 7.73 -16.97
N ALA A 261 -23.16 6.98 -16.23
CA ALA A 261 -23.48 6.50 -14.89
C ALA A 261 -22.72 7.27 -13.80
N ALA A 262 -23.42 7.63 -12.72
CA ALA A 262 -22.88 8.22 -11.51
C ALA A 262 -22.94 7.21 -10.38
N GLY A 263 -21.82 6.59 -10.10
CA GLY A 263 -21.60 5.65 -8.99
C GLY A 263 -21.12 6.35 -7.70
N LYS A 264 -20.35 5.60 -6.91
CA LYS A 264 -19.66 6.10 -5.71
C LYS A 264 -18.36 5.33 -5.55
N GLY A 265 -17.23 6.05 -5.52
CA GLY A 265 -15.90 5.45 -5.35
C GLY A 265 -15.73 4.77 -3.98
N ALA A 266 -14.86 3.74 -3.96
CA ALA A 266 -14.36 3.07 -2.77
C ALA A 266 -13.05 2.37 -3.12
N HIS A 267 -12.20 2.07 -2.14
CA HIS A 267 -10.97 1.30 -2.38
C HIS A 267 -11.29 -0.19 -2.56
N ALA A 268 -10.51 -0.92 -3.38
CA ALA A 268 -10.73 -2.34 -3.67
C ALA A 268 -10.67 -3.25 -2.44
N SER A 269 -9.85 -2.90 -1.44
CA SER A 269 -9.75 -3.66 -0.19
C SER A 269 -10.94 -3.46 0.76
N MET A 270 -11.69 -2.35 0.59
CA MET A 270 -12.88 -1.99 1.38
C MET A 270 -13.98 -1.46 0.45
N PRO A 271 -14.53 -2.31 -0.44
CA PRO A 271 -15.48 -1.89 -1.47
C PRO A 271 -16.89 -1.61 -0.93
N GLU A 272 -17.16 -1.92 0.34
CA GLU A 272 -18.45 -1.76 0.98
C GLU A 272 -18.87 -0.28 0.98
N GLY A 273 -20.08 -0.03 0.53
CA GLY A 273 -20.61 1.32 0.39
C GLY A 273 -20.18 2.06 -0.87
N GLY A 274 -19.34 1.46 -1.71
CA GLY A 274 -19.14 1.86 -3.09
C GLY A 274 -20.35 1.51 -3.98
N VAL A 275 -20.47 2.16 -5.13
CA VAL A 275 -21.43 1.84 -6.18
C VAL A 275 -20.69 1.87 -7.50
N ASN A 276 -20.49 0.71 -8.12
CA ASN A 276 -19.72 0.59 -9.35
C ASN A 276 -20.50 1.18 -10.54
N ALA A 277 -19.97 2.26 -11.11
CA ALA A 277 -20.61 2.94 -12.26
C ALA A 277 -20.60 2.09 -13.53
N ILE A 278 -19.60 1.21 -13.72
CA ILE A 278 -19.56 0.26 -14.84
C ILE A 278 -20.71 -0.72 -14.70
N GLY A 279 -20.94 -1.29 -13.51
CA GLY A 279 -22.07 -2.20 -13.24
C GLY A 279 -23.42 -1.56 -13.52
N LEU A 280 -23.61 -0.28 -13.17
CA LEU A 280 -24.84 0.46 -13.50
C LEU A 280 -25.09 0.54 -15.01
N ILE A 281 -24.03 0.74 -15.82
CA ILE A 281 -24.17 0.73 -17.29
C ILE A 281 -24.44 -0.68 -17.81
N VAL A 282 -23.72 -1.68 -17.31
CA VAL A 282 -23.93 -3.10 -17.70
C VAL A 282 -25.37 -3.51 -17.44
N ASP A 283 -25.91 -3.23 -16.26
CA ASP A 283 -27.32 -3.51 -15.93
C ASP A 283 -28.26 -2.81 -16.89
N TYR A 284 -28.01 -1.52 -17.15
CA TYR A 284 -28.84 -0.72 -18.07
C TYR A 284 -28.82 -1.27 -19.49
N LEU A 285 -27.65 -1.68 -20.01
CA LEU A 285 -27.51 -2.28 -21.34
C LEU A 285 -28.28 -3.60 -21.45
N LEU A 286 -28.22 -4.44 -20.42
CA LEU A 286 -28.93 -5.74 -20.36
C LEU A 286 -30.44 -5.56 -20.23
N GLU A 287 -30.89 -4.64 -19.38
CA GLU A 287 -32.32 -4.36 -19.12
C GLU A 287 -33.02 -3.81 -20.38
N HIS A 288 -32.35 -2.94 -21.13
CA HIS A 288 -32.92 -2.28 -22.32
C HIS A 288 -32.59 -2.97 -23.64
N ASP A 289 -32.01 -4.20 -23.60
CA ASP A 289 -31.62 -5.00 -24.78
C ASP A 289 -30.69 -4.24 -25.75
N LEU A 290 -29.76 -3.44 -25.20
CA LEU A 290 -28.81 -2.61 -25.94
C LEU A 290 -27.48 -3.34 -26.20
N CYS A 291 -27.55 -4.59 -26.61
CA CYS A 291 -26.39 -5.41 -26.90
C CYS A 291 -26.73 -6.52 -27.90
N THR A 292 -25.76 -6.91 -28.72
CA THR A 292 -25.83 -8.14 -29.52
C THR A 292 -25.74 -9.39 -28.63
N ALA A 293 -25.96 -10.58 -29.19
CA ALA A 293 -25.82 -11.81 -28.43
C ALA A 293 -24.41 -12.03 -27.87
N ASP A 294 -23.38 -11.60 -28.60
CA ASP A 294 -21.98 -11.72 -28.17
C ASP A 294 -21.60 -10.70 -27.10
N GLU A 295 -22.08 -9.45 -27.22
CA GLU A 295 -21.95 -8.44 -26.18
C GLU A 295 -22.69 -8.85 -24.90
N ARG A 296 -23.91 -9.37 -25.03
CA ARG A 296 -24.71 -9.87 -23.91
C ARG A 296 -23.98 -10.96 -23.12
N ALA A 297 -23.35 -11.92 -23.80
CA ALA A 297 -22.61 -12.97 -23.13
C ALA A 297 -21.45 -12.42 -22.27
N PHE A 298 -20.77 -11.38 -22.76
CA PHE A 298 -19.74 -10.69 -21.98
C PHE A 298 -20.34 -9.92 -20.80
N PHE A 299 -21.38 -9.10 -21.04
CA PHE A 299 -21.99 -8.29 -19.99
C PHE A 299 -22.69 -9.12 -18.90
N GLU A 300 -23.27 -10.29 -19.23
CA GLU A 300 -23.81 -11.20 -18.23
C GLU A 300 -22.72 -11.84 -17.34
N LEU A 301 -21.51 -12.03 -17.85
CA LEU A 301 -20.37 -12.45 -17.04
C LEU A 301 -19.84 -11.28 -16.21
N ASP A 302 -19.71 -10.11 -16.81
CA ASP A 302 -19.24 -8.89 -16.16
C ASP A 302 -20.19 -8.46 -15.03
N GLN A 303 -21.51 -8.54 -15.24
CA GLN A 303 -22.51 -8.33 -14.19
C GLN A 303 -22.26 -9.23 -12.96
N LYS A 304 -21.95 -10.51 -13.16
CA LYS A 304 -21.62 -11.43 -12.05
C LYS A 304 -20.36 -11.03 -11.29
N LEU A 305 -19.39 -10.42 -11.98
CA LEU A 305 -18.19 -9.87 -11.35
C LEU A 305 -18.53 -8.62 -10.55
N LEU A 306 -19.36 -7.71 -11.10
CA LEU A 306 -19.60 -6.38 -10.57
C LEU A 306 -20.67 -6.32 -9.47
N ASP A 307 -21.62 -7.26 -9.46
CA ASP A 307 -22.75 -7.30 -8.50
C ASP A 307 -22.35 -7.71 -7.09
N HIS A 308 -21.26 -8.47 -6.93
CA HIS A 308 -20.87 -9.10 -5.68
C HIS A 308 -19.39 -8.91 -5.36
N THR A 309 -19.08 -7.98 -4.47
CA THR A 309 -17.71 -7.67 -4.06
C THR A 309 -17.04 -8.76 -3.20
N ASP A 310 -17.75 -9.84 -2.86
CA ASP A 310 -17.24 -11.00 -2.10
C ASP A 310 -16.83 -12.20 -3.01
N GLY A 311 -16.83 -12.01 -4.32
CA GLY A 311 -16.49 -13.04 -5.31
C GLY A 311 -17.54 -14.15 -5.50
N SER A 312 -18.70 -14.07 -4.84
CA SER A 312 -19.75 -15.11 -4.96
C SER A 312 -20.31 -15.21 -6.38
N GLY A 313 -20.46 -14.10 -7.09
CA GLY A 313 -20.99 -14.06 -8.45
C GLY A 313 -20.12 -14.81 -9.47
N ILE A 314 -18.81 -14.82 -9.27
CA ILE A 314 -17.83 -15.49 -10.15
C ILE A 314 -17.27 -16.80 -9.55
N GLY A 315 -17.71 -17.17 -8.34
CA GLY A 315 -17.39 -18.46 -7.72
C GLY A 315 -16.00 -18.56 -7.10
N ILE A 316 -15.45 -17.44 -6.61
CA ILE A 316 -14.17 -17.37 -5.86
C ILE A 316 -14.37 -16.92 -4.40
N LYS A 317 -15.61 -16.88 -3.91
CA LYS A 317 -15.90 -16.50 -2.53
C LYS A 317 -15.12 -17.36 -1.54
N SER A 318 -14.40 -16.70 -0.66
CA SER A 318 -13.54 -17.33 0.33
C SER A 318 -13.41 -16.42 1.57
N SER A 319 -13.11 -17.02 2.73
CA SER A 319 -12.92 -16.30 3.98
C SER A 319 -12.15 -17.18 4.96
N ASP A 320 -11.29 -16.58 5.79
CA ASP A 320 -10.64 -17.26 6.90
C ASP A 320 -10.72 -16.43 8.21
N GLU A 321 -10.17 -16.99 9.28
CA GLU A 321 -10.22 -16.35 10.61
C GLU A 321 -9.28 -15.15 10.77
N TYR A 322 -8.25 -15.04 9.91
CA TYR A 322 -7.24 -14.00 9.99
C TYR A 322 -7.60 -12.78 9.15
N PHE A 323 -8.01 -13.02 7.90
CA PHE A 323 -8.24 -11.96 6.90
C PHE A 323 -9.71 -11.64 6.66
N GLY A 324 -10.62 -12.49 7.16
CA GLY A 324 -12.03 -12.36 6.81
C GLY A 324 -12.30 -12.65 5.33
N PRO A 325 -13.33 -12.03 4.70
CA PRO A 325 -13.75 -12.34 3.35
C PRO A 325 -12.76 -11.83 2.29
N LEU A 326 -12.69 -12.58 1.16
CA LEU A 326 -12.16 -12.08 -0.10
C LEU A 326 -12.95 -10.85 -0.54
N THR A 327 -12.27 -9.87 -1.13
CA THR A 327 -12.91 -8.77 -1.86
C THR A 327 -12.52 -8.82 -3.33
N VAL A 328 -13.44 -8.42 -4.23
CA VAL A 328 -13.18 -8.28 -5.66
C VAL A 328 -14.00 -7.13 -6.22
N ILE A 329 -13.39 -6.35 -7.11
CA ILE A 329 -14.04 -5.28 -7.86
C ILE A 329 -13.67 -5.34 -9.34
N GLY A 330 -14.52 -4.76 -10.19
CA GLY A 330 -14.12 -4.33 -11.53
C GLY A 330 -13.72 -2.88 -11.49
N GLY A 331 -12.44 -2.58 -11.75
CA GLY A 331 -11.87 -1.24 -11.60
C GLY A 331 -12.02 -0.38 -12.84
N THR A 332 -11.69 -0.90 -14.03
CA THR A 332 -11.79 -0.17 -15.30
C THR A 332 -12.38 -1.02 -16.41
N ILE A 333 -13.05 -0.38 -17.37
CA ILE A 333 -13.48 -0.99 -18.63
C ILE A 333 -13.10 -0.13 -19.83
N LYS A 334 -12.71 -0.77 -20.93
CA LYS A 334 -12.45 -0.15 -22.23
C LYS A 334 -12.81 -1.08 -23.38
N ILE A 335 -12.90 -0.50 -24.59
CA ILE A 335 -12.91 -1.26 -25.83
C ILE A 335 -11.54 -1.08 -26.50
N GLU A 336 -10.86 -2.18 -26.80
CA GLU A 336 -9.56 -2.23 -27.44
C GLU A 336 -9.53 -3.38 -28.45
N ASP A 337 -9.05 -3.17 -29.66
CA ASP A 337 -8.97 -4.15 -30.75
C ASP A 337 -10.28 -4.97 -30.95
N ASP A 338 -11.41 -4.26 -30.98
CA ASP A 338 -12.77 -4.84 -31.07
C ASP A 338 -13.17 -5.76 -29.92
N ARG A 339 -12.52 -5.64 -28.76
CA ARG A 339 -12.79 -6.43 -27.54
C ARG A 339 -13.17 -5.52 -26.38
N PHE A 340 -14.06 -5.98 -25.54
CA PHE A 340 -14.22 -5.41 -24.21
C PHE A 340 -13.12 -5.96 -23.30
N VAL A 341 -12.49 -5.07 -22.54
CA VAL A 341 -11.45 -5.38 -21.56
C VAL A 341 -11.90 -4.80 -20.24
N GLN A 342 -12.25 -5.68 -19.29
CA GLN A 342 -12.62 -5.35 -17.92
C GLN A 342 -11.50 -5.75 -16.98
N THR A 343 -10.94 -4.81 -16.22
CA THR A 343 -9.98 -5.14 -15.16
C THR A 343 -10.68 -5.60 -13.89
N LEU A 344 -10.04 -6.46 -13.14
CA LEU A 344 -10.44 -6.81 -11.79
C LEU A 344 -9.26 -6.64 -10.82
N ASP A 345 -9.57 -6.23 -9.59
CA ASP A 345 -8.67 -6.28 -8.42
C ASP A 345 -9.35 -7.14 -7.36
N SER A 346 -8.63 -8.11 -6.83
CA SER A 346 -9.08 -8.97 -5.74
C SER A 346 -8.07 -8.98 -4.60
N ARG A 347 -8.59 -8.90 -3.37
CA ARG A 347 -7.79 -9.12 -2.15
C ARG A 347 -8.25 -10.42 -1.52
N PHE A 348 -7.36 -11.41 -1.46
CA PHE A 348 -7.73 -12.78 -1.11
C PHE A 348 -7.04 -13.28 0.17
N PRO A 349 -7.79 -14.09 0.98
CA PRO A 349 -7.27 -14.69 2.20
C PRO A 349 -6.48 -15.97 1.91
N THR A 350 -5.92 -16.60 2.96
CA THR A 350 -5.16 -17.86 2.84
C THR A 350 -6.01 -19.09 2.53
N SER A 351 -7.34 -18.97 2.57
CA SER A 351 -8.28 -20.07 2.33
C SER A 351 -8.59 -20.35 0.85
N ILE A 352 -8.03 -19.59 -0.07
CA ILE A 352 -8.04 -19.79 -1.51
C ILE A 352 -6.69 -19.46 -2.10
N THR A 353 -6.28 -20.16 -3.14
CA THR A 353 -5.00 -19.93 -3.82
C THR A 353 -5.17 -19.09 -5.09
N ALA A 354 -4.11 -18.41 -5.51
CA ALA A 354 -4.08 -17.68 -6.77
C ALA A 354 -4.35 -18.58 -7.99
N ASP A 355 -3.89 -19.84 -7.94
CA ASP A 355 -4.14 -20.83 -9.01
C ASP A 355 -5.64 -21.16 -9.12
N GLU A 356 -6.33 -21.36 -7.99
CA GLU A 356 -7.79 -21.60 -7.98
C GLU A 356 -8.57 -20.41 -8.54
N ILE A 357 -8.18 -19.17 -8.19
CA ILE A 357 -8.76 -17.95 -8.74
C ILE A 357 -8.54 -17.90 -10.26
N THR A 358 -7.29 -18.12 -10.69
CA THR A 358 -6.90 -18.08 -12.11
C THR A 358 -7.66 -19.14 -12.94
N GLU A 359 -7.73 -20.38 -12.45
CA GLU A 359 -8.43 -21.47 -13.13
C GLU A 359 -9.91 -21.14 -13.29
N ARG A 360 -10.54 -20.62 -12.23
CA ARG A 360 -11.95 -20.24 -12.24
C ARG A 360 -12.25 -19.11 -13.22
N LEU A 361 -11.45 -18.05 -13.24
CA LEU A 361 -11.63 -16.90 -14.14
C LEU A 361 -11.38 -17.29 -15.60
N ARG A 362 -10.36 -18.11 -15.89
CA ARG A 362 -10.10 -18.64 -17.22
C ARG A 362 -11.25 -19.53 -17.72
N GLN A 363 -11.82 -20.36 -16.85
CA GLN A 363 -12.98 -21.16 -17.19
C GLN A 363 -14.16 -20.26 -17.61
N LEU A 364 -14.53 -19.28 -16.80
CA LEU A 364 -15.62 -18.34 -17.08
C LEU A 364 -15.41 -17.57 -18.38
N ALA A 365 -14.21 -17.05 -18.60
CA ALA A 365 -13.86 -16.35 -19.84
C ALA A 365 -13.99 -17.26 -21.06
N SER A 366 -13.54 -18.52 -20.96
CA SER A 366 -13.63 -19.51 -22.06
C SER A 366 -15.07 -19.87 -22.44
N GLU A 367 -16.00 -19.86 -21.49
CA GLU A 367 -17.44 -20.15 -21.73
C GLU A 367 -18.07 -19.12 -22.66
N ILE A 368 -17.56 -17.89 -22.70
CA ILE A 368 -18.00 -16.81 -23.61
C ILE A 368 -17.09 -16.65 -24.84
N GLY A 369 -16.10 -17.52 -25.01
CA GLY A 369 -15.10 -17.45 -26.09
C GLY A 369 -14.06 -16.33 -25.90
N GLY A 370 -13.97 -15.76 -24.71
CA GLY A 370 -12.98 -14.78 -24.30
C GLY A 370 -11.73 -15.39 -23.65
N SER A 371 -10.94 -14.55 -23.01
CA SER A 371 -9.74 -14.93 -22.24
C SER A 371 -9.67 -14.16 -20.92
N PHE A 372 -8.88 -14.69 -20.00
CA PHE A 372 -8.51 -14.03 -18.77
C PHE A 372 -6.97 -14.02 -18.63
N GLU A 373 -6.41 -12.87 -18.35
CA GLU A 373 -4.97 -12.66 -18.13
C GLU A 373 -4.73 -12.11 -16.73
N ASN A 374 -3.88 -12.79 -15.96
CA ASN A 374 -3.42 -12.26 -14.67
C ASN A 374 -2.32 -11.23 -14.91
N THR A 375 -2.42 -10.06 -14.29
CA THR A 375 -1.48 -8.95 -14.45
C THR A 375 -0.65 -8.65 -13.21
N LEU A 376 -1.17 -9.01 -12.02
CA LEU A 376 -0.47 -8.90 -10.75
C LEU A 376 -0.81 -10.08 -9.85
N LEU A 377 0.20 -10.61 -9.18
CA LEU A 377 0.04 -11.60 -8.12
C LEU A 377 0.95 -11.28 -6.96
N MET A 378 0.36 -11.12 -5.79
CA MET A 378 1.04 -11.09 -4.50
C MET A 378 0.39 -12.14 -3.60
N GLU A 379 1.18 -13.10 -3.12
CA GLU A 379 0.65 -14.13 -2.21
C GLU A 379 0.29 -13.55 -0.84
N PRO A 380 -0.71 -14.09 -0.12
CA PRO A 380 -1.02 -13.66 1.23
C PRO A 380 0.19 -13.85 2.15
N PHE A 381 0.43 -12.87 3.01
CA PHE A 381 1.49 -12.90 4.01
C PHE A 381 0.89 -12.95 5.42
N LEU A 382 1.42 -13.82 6.28
CA LEU A 382 0.90 -13.99 7.65
C LEU A 382 1.99 -14.43 8.62
N VAL A 383 2.19 -13.67 9.68
CA VAL A 383 2.88 -14.09 10.91
C VAL A 383 1.82 -14.31 11.99
N LYS A 384 1.88 -15.44 12.71
CA LYS A 384 0.83 -15.74 13.71
C LYS A 384 0.69 -14.62 14.74
N PRO A 385 -0.53 -14.16 15.05
CA PRO A 385 -0.75 -13.06 15.97
C PRO A 385 -0.30 -13.35 17.41
N ASP A 386 -0.27 -14.62 17.83
CA ASP A 386 0.20 -15.07 19.14
C ASP A 386 1.72 -15.34 19.18
N SER A 387 2.45 -15.12 18.08
CA SER A 387 3.90 -15.30 18.06
C SER A 387 4.60 -14.30 18.99
N PRO A 388 5.74 -14.69 19.62
CA PRO A 388 6.46 -13.79 20.53
C PRO A 388 6.83 -12.44 19.91
N VAL A 389 7.16 -12.40 18.62
CA VAL A 389 7.54 -11.17 17.93
C VAL A 389 6.36 -10.21 17.77
N ILE A 390 5.20 -10.69 17.33
CA ILE A 390 3.98 -9.85 17.21
C ILE A 390 3.54 -9.37 18.59
N GLN A 391 3.58 -10.24 19.60
CA GLN A 391 3.24 -9.84 20.97
C GLN A 391 4.23 -8.84 21.57
N ALA A 392 5.51 -8.87 21.19
CA ALA A 392 6.48 -7.87 21.61
C ALA A 392 6.15 -6.47 21.04
N LEU A 393 5.80 -6.38 19.74
CA LEU A 393 5.37 -5.13 19.10
C LEU A 393 4.08 -4.60 19.75
N LEU A 394 3.06 -5.46 19.90
CA LEU A 394 1.79 -5.10 20.51
C LEU A 394 1.95 -4.60 21.95
N ASN A 395 2.81 -5.28 22.74
CA ASN A 395 3.10 -4.89 24.11
C ASN A 395 3.85 -3.55 24.17
N ALA A 396 4.75 -3.26 23.23
CA ALA A 396 5.42 -1.97 23.14
C ALA A 396 4.42 -0.84 22.84
N TYR A 397 3.52 -1.08 21.90
CA TYR A 397 2.45 -0.14 21.58
C TYR A 397 1.53 0.12 22.79
N ASN A 398 0.98 -0.94 23.39
CA ASN A 398 0.06 -0.82 24.54
C ASN A 398 0.74 -0.12 25.73
N GLU A 399 2.03 -0.38 25.97
CA GLU A 399 2.80 0.25 27.03
C GLU A 399 3.00 1.75 26.76
N ALA A 400 3.37 2.11 25.53
CA ALA A 400 3.62 3.52 25.18
C ALA A 400 2.33 4.37 25.13
N THR A 401 1.20 3.75 24.80
CA THR A 401 -0.08 4.46 24.61
C THR A 401 -1.02 4.36 25.81
N GLY A 402 -0.86 3.33 26.64
CA GLY A 402 -1.80 2.97 27.71
C GLY A 402 -3.08 2.31 27.19
N GLU A 403 -3.12 1.90 25.93
CA GLU A 403 -4.25 1.22 25.29
C GLU A 403 -4.22 -0.31 25.55
N ASP A 404 -5.35 -1.00 25.33
CA ASP A 404 -5.46 -2.47 25.26
C ASP A 404 -5.85 -2.86 23.83
N ALA A 405 -4.98 -2.53 22.91
CA ALA A 405 -5.19 -2.74 21.48
C ALA A 405 -5.02 -4.21 21.08
N LYS A 406 -5.52 -4.58 19.90
CA LYS A 406 -5.40 -5.92 19.33
C LYS A 406 -4.66 -5.84 17.98
N PRO A 407 -3.86 -6.84 17.63
CA PRO A 407 -3.22 -6.90 16.32
C PRO A 407 -4.27 -7.11 15.23
N PHE A 408 -3.98 -6.67 14.02
CA PHE A 408 -4.91 -6.72 12.89
C PHE A 408 -4.22 -7.21 11.62
N THR A 409 -5.02 -7.44 10.57
CA THR A 409 -4.57 -7.73 9.21
C THR A 409 -5.16 -6.71 8.25
N MET A 410 -4.49 -6.46 7.13
CA MET A 410 -4.94 -5.48 6.14
C MET A 410 -5.06 -6.04 4.73
N GLY A 411 -5.73 -5.28 3.86
CA GLY A 411 -5.86 -5.60 2.43
C GLY A 411 -4.81 -4.95 1.55
N GLY A 412 -3.98 -4.06 2.11
CA GLY A 412 -2.81 -3.46 1.44
C GLY A 412 -1.58 -4.37 1.50
N GLY A 413 -0.46 -3.86 1.02
CA GLY A 413 0.83 -4.54 1.08
C GLY A 413 1.93 -3.55 1.40
N THR A 414 2.95 -4.01 2.12
CA THR A 414 4.16 -3.27 2.46
C THR A 414 5.38 -4.16 2.24
N TYR A 415 6.57 -3.66 2.47
CA TYR A 415 7.79 -4.48 2.49
C TYR A 415 7.73 -5.69 3.43
N ALA A 416 6.90 -5.66 4.48
CA ALA A 416 6.84 -6.75 5.45
C ALA A 416 6.53 -8.11 4.81
N ARG A 417 5.70 -8.12 3.76
CA ARG A 417 5.31 -9.33 3.03
C ARG A 417 6.43 -10.00 2.23
N GLU A 418 7.43 -9.25 1.87
CA GLU A 418 8.56 -9.76 1.09
C GLU A 418 9.50 -10.61 1.93
N PHE A 419 9.41 -10.56 3.27
CA PHE A 419 10.27 -11.30 4.18
C PHE A 419 9.53 -12.47 4.84
N LYS A 420 10.27 -13.51 5.22
CA LYS A 420 9.69 -14.71 5.86
C LYS A 420 9.00 -14.44 7.18
N SER A 421 9.45 -13.42 7.90
CA SER A 421 8.91 -13.03 9.20
C SER A 421 9.00 -11.52 9.35
N GLY A 422 7.87 -10.86 9.27
CA GLY A 422 7.77 -9.41 9.35
C GLY A 422 6.44 -8.95 9.91
N ALA A 423 6.33 -7.64 10.15
CA ALA A 423 5.10 -6.97 10.52
C ALA A 423 5.13 -5.52 10.04
N SER A 424 3.97 -4.97 9.74
CA SER A 424 3.81 -3.53 9.49
C SER A 424 3.37 -2.88 10.79
N PHE A 425 3.98 -1.73 11.16
CA PHE A 425 3.92 -1.24 12.51
C PHE A 425 3.96 0.28 12.61
N GLY A 426 2.80 0.91 12.39
CA GLY A 426 2.60 2.35 12.46
C GLY A 426 3.20 3.12 11.27
N PRO A 427 3.10 4.47 11.26
CA PRO A 427 2.62 5.25 12.42
C PRO A 427 1.12 5.53 12.44
N GLU A 428 0.37 5.30 11.37
CA GLU A 428 -1.00 5.76 11.23
C GLU A 428 -1.96 5.21 12.29
N LYS A 429 -2.97 6.01 12.60
CA LYS A 429 -4.10 5.68 13.47
C LYS A 429 -5.40 6.09 12.79
N PRO A 430 -6.01 5.22 11.95
CA PRO A 430 -7.16 5.58 11.12
C PRO A 430 -8.41 5.98 11.91
N TRP A 431 -8.41 5.78 13.23
CA TRP A 431 -9.48 6.24 14.12
C TRP A 431 -9.25 7.65 14.67
N VAL A 432 -8.14 8.31 14.32
CA VAL A 432 -7.85 9.71 14.67
C VAL A 432 -8.17 10.56 13.44
N GLU A 433 -9.04 11.55 13.59
CA GLU A 433 -9.36 12.46 12.49
C GLU A 433 -8.32 13.58 12.41
N ASP A 434 -7.71 13.71 11.24
CA ASP A 434 -6.83 14.84 10.92
C ASP A 434 -7.64 16.07 10.49
N PRO A 435 -7.08 17.29 10.62
CA PRO A 435 -7.69 18.50 10.08
C PRO A 435 -7.92 18.40 8.55
N GLU A 436 -9.01 18.97 8.05
CA GLU A 436 -9.41 18.94 6.63
C GLU A 436 -8.31 19.45 5.65
N TRP A 437 -7.35 20.22 6.13
CA TRP A 437 -6.24 20.75 5.34
C TRP A 437 -5.00 19.85 5.33
N VAL A 438 -5.02 18.73 6.01
CA VAL A 438 -3.99 17.68 5.99
C VAL A 438 -4.47 16.58 5.05
N GLY A 439 -3.67 16.28 4.04
CA GLY A 439 -3.96 15.20 3.10
C GLY A 439 -3.43 13.85 3.58
N MET A 440 -4.01 12.80 3.04
CA MET A 440 -3.57 11.42 3.26
C MET A 440 -2.33 11.10 2.41
N MET A 441 -1.68 9.97 2.69
CA MET A 441 -0.64 9.40 1.82
C MET A 441 -1.10 9.39 0.36
N HIS A 442 -0.17 9.55 -0.57
CA HIS A 442 -0.39 9.62 -2.03
C HIS A 442 -1.25 10.80 -2.51
N GLY A 443 -1.90 11.53 -1.59
CA GLY A 443 -2.72 12.72 -1.90
C GLY A 443 -1.93 14.03 -1.90
N PRO A 444 -2.56 15.15 -2.34
CA PRO A 444 -2.00 16.47 -2.12
C PRO A 444 -2.06 16.84 -0.63
N ASP A 445 -1.12 17.70 -0.19
CA ASP A 445 -1.02 18.15 1.19
C ASP A 445 -0.82 17.01 2.21
N GLU A 446 -0.20 15.89 1.77
CA GLU A 446 0.18 14.79 2.65
C GLU A 446 0.87 15.33 3.89
N GLY A 447 0.43 14.85 5.05
CA GLY A 447 0.96 15.33 6.31
C GLY A 447 0.79 14.36 7.46
N VAL A 448 1.60 14.54 8.48
CA VAL A 448 1.61 13.73 9.69
C VAL A 448 1.65 14.59 10.93
N SER A 449 0.95 14.18 11.99
CA SER A 449 1.00 14.83 13.29
C SER A 449 2.38 14.65 13.94
N GLU A 450 2.97 15.75 14.43
CA GLU A 450 4.22 15.69 15.22
C GLU A 450 4.05 14.83 16.49
N ASP A 451 2.89 14.87 17.13
CA ASP A 451 2.62 14.07 18.31
C ASP A 451 2.56 12.58 17.99
N LEU A 452 2.03 12.24 16.81
CA LEU A 452 2.02 10.86 16.33
C LEU A 452 3.44 10.33 16.06
N LEU A 453 4.29 11.11 15.39
CA LEU A 453 5.68 10.74 15.17
C LEU A 453 6.48 10.64 16.48
N LYS A 454 6.25 11.54 17.44
CA LYS A 454 6.85 11.48 18.79
C LYS A 454 6.41 10.22 19.54
N GLN A 455 5.15 9.86 19.43
CA GLN A 455 4.64 8.62 20.02
C GLN A 455 5.28 7.40 19.34
N SER A 456 5.41 7.43 18.00
CA SER A 456 6.07 6.36 17.22
C SER A 456 7.51 6.14 17.65
N PHE A 457 8.28 7.21 17.86
CA PHE A 457 9.63 7.10 18.41
C PHE A 457 9.67 6.31 19.72
N LYS A 458 8.77 6.64 20.68
CA LYS A 458 8.67 5.92 21.95
C LYS A 458 8.33 4.45 21.76
N ILE A 459 7.38 4.17 20.88
CA ILE A 459 6.95 2.81 20.55
C ILE A 459 8.13 2.02 19.96
N TYR A 460 8.85 2.58 18.97
CA TYR A 460 9.98 1.90 18.33
C TYR A 460 11.15 1.66 19.29
N ALA A 461 11.45 2.64 20.15
CA ALA A 461 12.48 2.48 21.16
C ALA A 461 12.16 1.34 22.17
N LEU A 462 10.91 1.25 22.62
CA LEU A 462 10.43 0.14 23.48
C LEU A 462 10.38 -1.18 22.72
N THR A 463 10.04 -1.15 21.43
CA THR A 463 10.00 -2.35 20.57
C THR A 463 11.37 -3.00 20.47
N LEU A 464 12.41 -2.22 20.25
CA LEU A 464 13.78 -2.73 20.20
C LEU A 464 14.18 -3.41 21.53
N ASP A 465 13.83 -2.82 22.68
CA ASP A 465 14.07 -3.46 23.97
C ASP A 465 13.38 -4.83 24.10
N LYS A 466 12.10 -4.89 23.74
CA LYS A 466 11.31 -6.12 23.87
C LYS A 466 11.76 -7.22 22.91
N LEU A 467 12.05 -6.87 21.64
CA LEU A 467 12.52 -7.82 20.65
C LEU A 467 13.90 -8.40 21.01
N MET A 468 14.78 -7.59 21.63
CA MET A 468 16.10 -8.04 22.08
C MET A 468 16.05 -9.02 23.26
N GLN A 469 14.89 -9.21 23.90
CA GLN A 469 14.69 -10.18 24.97
C GLN A 469 14.18 -11.53 24.47
N LEU A 470 13.83 -11.63 23.20
CA LEU A 470 13.34 -12.85 22.57
C LEU A 470 14.50 -13.74 22.07
N ASP A 471 14.22 -15.04 21.91
CA ASP A 471 15.06 -15.95 21.16
C ASP A 471 14.64 -15.91 19.69
N LEU A 472 15.49 -15.29 18.84
CA LEU A 472 15.27 -15.15 17.41
C LEU A 472 16.13 -16.15 16.59
N GLN A 473 16.76 -17.15 17.22
CA GLN A 473 17.59 -18.15 16.55
C GLN A 473 16.80 -19.35 16.07
#